data_5f6807845ba250e7f6edba48fdef2f21
#
_entry.id   5f6807845ba250e7f6edba48fdef2f21
#
_cell.length_a   1.000
_cell.length_b   1.000
_cell.length_c   1.000
_cell.angle_alpha   90.00
_cell.angle_beta   90.00
_cell.angle_gamma   90.00
#
_symmetry.space_group_name_H-M   'P 1'
#
loop_
_entity.id
_entity.type
_entity.pdbx_description
1 polymer ?
#
loop_
_entity_poly.entity_id
_entity_poly.type
_entity_poly.pdbx_seq_one_letter_code
_entity_poly.pdbx_strand_id
1 'polypeptide(L)'
;MLSVSETFCREKSSIDKVRRLMTSDLGYDENIWAEMRALGWLAIAIPEEFGGVGLSLTEVTPVAEQLGRYMLSTPFSSTTTFAQALIAGGTDEQKSDILPKIAAGRAATLALSEHNGDWDLTNIETKATSEKSGFRLNGTKTFVMNLMATDWVIISAKLEGHIALFCVSKSNLDSKNIRRETLIDETKRSYELTLDELLVGTDALMDKDKVLSTLEHVHLVANLLSAAELTG
;
A
#
# COMPACT_ATOMS: atom_id res chain seq x y z
N MET A 1 17.27 2.49 15.79
CA MET A 1 16.59 1.98 14.58
C MET A 1 17.59 1.74 13.44
N LEU A 2 18.35 2.73 12.98
CA LEU A 2 19.26 2.65 11.83
C LEU A 2 20.24 1.46 11.86
N SER A 3 20.99 1.25 12.95
CA SER A 3 21.95 0.14 13.04
C SER A 3 21.32 -1.25 12.97
N VAL A 4 20.09 -1.39 13.46
CA VAL A 4 19.37 -2.67 13.41
C VAL A 4 18.87 -2.93 11.98
N SER A 5 18.29 -1.93 11.32
CA SER A 5 17.81 -2.07 9.93
C SER A 5 18.97 -2.28 8.96
N GLU A 6 20.09 -1.59 9.13
CA GLU A 6 21.30 -1.79 8.33
C GLU A 6 21.82 -3.22 8.43
N THR A 7 22.02 -3.72 9.66
CA THR A 7 22.54 -5.08 9.88
C THR A 7 21.59 -6.11 9.29
N PHE A 8 20.29 -5.97 9.54
CA PHE A 8 19.27 -6.86 9.01
C PHE A 8 19.28 -6.90 7.48
N CYS A 9 19.21 -5.74 6.82
CA CYS A 9 19.16 -5.68 5.35
C CYS A 9 20.45 -6.22 4.73
N ARG A 10 21.62 -5.88 5.28
CA ARG A 10 22.91 -6.40 4.81
C ARG A 10 23.01 -7.92 4.89
N GLU A 11 22.51 -8.52 5.96
CA GLU A 11 22.58 -9.98 6.16
C GLU A 11 21.51 -10.73 5.33
N LYS A 12 20.36 -10.10 5.09
CA LYS A 12 19.22 -10.75 4.42
C LYS A 12 19.19 -10.54 2.91
N SER A 13 19.90 -9.55 2.36
CA SER A 13 19.85 -9.19 0.94
C SER A 13 21.23 -9.35 0.28
N SER A 14 21.57 -10.58 -0.12
CA SER A 14 22.68 -10.82 -1.03
C SER A 14 22.22 -10.60 -2.49
N ILE A 15 23.15 -10.21 -3.37
CA ILE A 15 22.85 -9.99 -4.79
C ILE A 15 22.24 -11.22 -5.48
N ASP A 16 22.67 -12.43 -5.11
CA ASP A 16 22.10 -13.66 -5.63
C ASP A 16 20.66 -13.88 -5.16
N LYS A 17 20.33 -13.44 -3.95
CA LYS A 17 18.97 -13.49 -3.42
C LYS A 17 18.07 -12.47 -4.14
N VAL A 18 18.56 -11.25 -4.35
CA VAL A 18 17.87 -10.22 -5.14
C VAL A 18 17.52 -10.77 -6.54
N ARG A 19 18.52 -11.31 -7.26
CA ARG A 19 18.33 -11.88 -8.60
C ARG A 19 17.29 -13.01 -8.62
N ARG A 20 17.28 -13.89 -7.64
CA ARG A 20 16.26 -14.95 -7.53
C ARG A 20 14.86 -14.38 -7.30
N LEU A 21 14.73 -13.35 -6.45
CA LEU A 21 13.45 -12.70 -6.18
C LEU A 21 12.90 -11.95 -7.39
N MET A 22 13.76 -11.41 -8.26
CA MET A 22 13.34 -10.79 -9.53
C MET A 22 12.55 -11.74 -10.42
N THR A 23 12.83 -13.04 -10.38
CA THR A 23 12.12 -14.05 -11.16
C THR A 23 10.93 -14.71 -10.42
N SER A 24 10.74 -14.41 -9.14
CA SER A 24 9.64 -14.95 -8.34
C SER A 24 8.33 -14.19 -8.58
N ASP A 25 7.20 -14.82 -8.31
CA ASP A 25 5.88 -14.23 -8.50
C ASP A 25 5.65 -13.02 -7.58
N LEU A 26 5.92 -13.17 -6.29
CA LEU A 26 5.69 -12.13 -5.29
C LEU A 26 6.78 -11.04 -5.26
N GLY A 27 8.01 -11.38 -5.67
CA GLY A 27 9.15 -10.44 -5.68
C GLY A 27 9.78 -10.18 -4.33
N TYR A 28 9.36 -10.86 -3.26
CA TYR A 28 9.93 -10.76 -1.93
C TYR A 28 9.95 -12.12 -1.22
N ASP A 29 10.65 -12.20 -0.09
CA ASP A 29 10.76 -13.40 0.73
C ASP A 29 9.83 -13.27 1.95
N GLU A 30 8.83 -14.15 2.03
CA GLU A 30 7.83 -14.16 3.10
C GLU A 30 8.44 -14.42 4.49
N ASN A 31 9.58 -15.14 4.56
CA ASN A 31 10.28 -15.33 5.83
C ASN A 31 10.91 -14.01 6.30
N ILE A 32 11.50 -13.24 5.39
CA ILE A 32 12.01 -11.90 5.70
C ILE A 32 10.88 -10.99 6.17
N TRP A 33 9.75 -11.02 5.50
CA TRP A 33 8.56 -10.27 5.93
C TRP A 33 8.11 -10.66 7.34
N ALA A 34 8.10 -11.95 7.65
CA ALA A 34 7.79 -12.44 8.99
C ALA A 34 8.81 -11.98 10.06
N GLU A 35 10.09 -11.92 9.70
CA GLU A 35 11.13 -11.37 10.59
C GLU A 35 10.95 -9.85 10.82
N MET A 36 10.64 -9.05 9.77
CA MET A 36 10.34 -7.62 9.88
C MET A 36 9.13 -7.38 10.80
N ARG A 37 8.10 -8.23 10.68
CA ARG A 37 6.96 -8.24 11.60
C ARG A 37 7.40 -8.50 13.03
N ALA A 38 8.22 -9.52 13.27
CA ALA A 38 8.70 -9.87 14.60
C ALA A 38 9.55 -8.75 15.22
N LEU A 39 10.23 -7.93 14.42
CA LEU A 39 10.94 -6.72 14.83
C LEU A 39 10.01 -5.53 15.09
N GLY A 40 8.72 -5.66 14.85
CA GLY A 40 7.72 -4.59 15.05
C GLY A 40 7.76 -3.46 14.01
N TRP A 41 8.45 -3.64 12.89
CA TRP A 41 8.64 -2.55 11.93
C TRP A 41 7.35 -2.09 11.27
N LEU A 42 6.37 -2.99 11.12
CA LEU A 42 5.06 -2.67 10.51
C LEU A 42 4.15 -1.88 11.47
N ALA A 43 4.47 -1.91 12.76
CA ALA A 43 3.70 -1.26 13.81
C ALA A 43 4.24 0.14 14.19
N ILE A 44 5.42 0.54 13.68
CA ILE A 44 6.15 1.74 14.12
C ILE A 44 5.24 2.98 14.13
N ALA A 45 4.61 3.32 12.99
CA ALA A 45 3.81 4.53 12.83
C ALA A 45 2.29 4.28 12.89
N ILE A 46 1.87 3.18 13.50
CA ILE A 46 0.48 2.92 13.84
C ILE A 46 0.24 3.36 15.29
N PRO A 47 -0.85 4.08 15.61
CA PRO A 47 -1.17 4.51 16.97
C PRO A 47 -1.31 3.32 17.95
N GLU A 48 -0.96 3.54 19.22
CA GLU A 48 -1.01 2.51 20.27
C GLU A 48 -2.41 1.94 20.45
N GLU A 49 -3.46 2.76 20.31
CA GLU A 49 -4.86 2.36 20.39
C GLU A 49 -5.26 1.30 19.34
N PHE A 50 -4.50 1.21 18.24
CA PHE A 50 -4.67 0.20 17.18
C PHE A 50 -3.57 -0.87 17.21
N GLY A 51 -2.88 -1.04 18.35
CA GLY A 51 -1.85 -2.06 18.54
C GLY A 51 -0.51 -1.74 17.90
N GLY A 52 -0.27 -0.48 17.53
CA GLY A 52 1.01 0.02 17.05
C GLY A 52 1.94 0.48 18.16
N VAL A 53 3.08 1.07 17.76
CA VAL A 53 4.08 1.66 18.67
C VAL A 53 3.82 3.15 18.90
N GLY A 54 3.04 3.80 18.05
CA GLY A 54 2.69 5.22 18.16
C GLY A 54 3.84 6.19 17.86
N LEU A 55 4.88 5.74 17.16
CA LEU A 55 5.97 6.61 16.73
C LEU A 55 5.65 7.31 15.41
N SER A 56 6.54 8.19 14.96
CA SER A 56 6.35 8.97 13.74
C SER A 56 6.99 8.31 12.51
N LEU A 57 6.77 8.91 11.33
CA LEU A 57 7.44 8.49 10.10
C LEU A 57 8.96 8.70 10.13
N THR A 58 9.47 9.55 11.03
CA THR A 58 10.91 9.74 11.24
C THR A 58 11.59 8.41 11.65
N GLU A 59 10.91 7.57 12.41
CA GLU A 59 11.41 6.26 12.84
C GLU A 59 11.23 5.18 11.77
N VAL A 60 10.31 5.38 10.82
CA VAL A 60 10.10 4.51 9.65
C VAL A 60 11.17 4.74 8.58
N THR A 61 11.55 6.00 8.36
CA THR A 61 12.48 6.42 7.30
C THR A 61 13.80 5.64 7.28
N PRO A 62 14.50 5.39 8.42
CA PRO A 62 15.72 4.58 8.42
C PRO A 62 15.53 3.14 7.97
N VAL A 63 14.33 2.57 8.13
CA VAL A 63 14.02 1.23 7.60
C VAL A 63 13.92 1.29 6.09
N ALA A 64 13.13 2.24 5.55
CA ALA A 64 12.96 2.43 4.12
C ALA A 64 14.31 2.68 3.42
N GLU A 65 15.17 3.53 3.98
CA GLU A 65 16.53 3.80 3.49
C GLU A 65 17.35 2.52 3.35
N GLN A 66 17.35 1.67 4.36
CA GLN A 66 18.15 0.44 4.32
C GLN A 66 17.54 -0.61 3.39
N LEU A 67 16.21 -0.67 3.25
CA LEU A 67 15.56 -1.51 2.25
C LEU A 67 16.00 -1.12 0.83
N GLY A 68 16.08 0.17 0.53
CA GLY A 68 16.59 0.68 -0.75
C GLY A 68 18.07 0.38 -0.95
N ARG A 69 18.91 0.74 0.01
CA ARG A 69 20.39 0.53 -0.03
C ARG A 69 20.76 -0.90 -0.37
N TYR A 70 20.07 -1.86 0.19
CA TYR A 70 20.36 -3.29 0.01
C TYR A 70 19.43 -3.96 -1.02
N MET A 71 18.61 -3.20 -1.75
CA MET A 71 17.64 -3.72 -2.73
C MET A 71 16.75 -4.83 -2.15
N LEU A 72 16.40 -4.72 -0.85
CA LEU A 72 15.57 -5.69 -0.16
C LEU A 72 14.09 -5.38 -0.43
N SER A 73 13.58 -5.92 -1.52
CA SER A 73 12.18 -5.71 -1.91
C SER A 73 11.23 -6.40 -0.93
N THR A 74 10.26 -5.64 -0.44
CA THR A 74 9.17 -6.08 0.42
C THR A 74 7.95 -5.15 0.24
N PRO A 75 6.75 -5.53 0.66
CA PRO A 75 5.59 -4.64 0.64
C PRO A 75 5.59 -3.59 1.76
N PHE A 76 6.76 -3.23 2.33
CA PHE A 76 6.88 -2.33 3.50
C PHE A 76 6.35 -0.93 3.20
N SER A 77 6.87 -0.26 2.16
CA SER A 77 6.50 1.12 1.84
C SER A 77 5.04 1.24 1.39
N SER A 78 4.54 0.30 0.58
CA SER A 78 3.13 0.27 0.19
C SER A 78 2.21 0.06 1.38
N THR A 79 2.56 -0.85 2.30
CA THR A 79 1.79 -1.13 3.50
C THR A 79 1.81 0.04 4.49
N THR A 80 2.97 0.68 4.68
CA THR A 80 3.08 1.89 5.51
C THR A 80 2.24 3.03 4.95
N THR A 81 2.32 3.29 3.65
CA THR A 81 1.53 4.35 3.01
C THR A 81 0.03 4.06 3.11
N PHE A 82 -0.39 2.81 2.94
CA PHE A 82 -1.78 2.40 3.17
C PHE A 82 -2.21 2.66 4.62
N ALA A 83 -1.40 2.26 5.61
CA ALA A 83 -1.73 2.49 7.03
C ALA A 83 -1.90 3.98 7.32
N GLN A 84 -1.02 4.84 6.78
CA GLN A 84 -1.12 6.28 6.92
C GLN A 84 -2.36 6.87 6.23
N ALA A 85 -2.74 6.35 5.05
CA ALA A 85 -3.98 6.74 4.38
C ALA A 85 -5.20 6.36 5.23
N LEU A 86 -5.20 5.18 5.81
CA LEU A 86 -6.30 4.71 6.64
C LEU A 86 -6.41 5.50 7.96
N ILE A 87 -5.29 5.85 8.58
CA ILE A 87 -5.24 6.71 9.77
C ILE A 87 -5.84 8.09 9.44
N ALA A 88 -5.46 8.68 8.30
CA ALA A 88 -5.91 10.00 7.90
C ALA A 88 -7.39 10.05 7.50
N GLY A 89 -7.88 9.07 6.72
CA GLY A 89 -9.19 9.13 6.09
C GLY A 89 -10.08 7.91 6.25
N GLY A 90 -9.68 6.89 6.99
CA GLY A 90 -10.56 5.75 7.30
C GLY A 90 -11.66 6.11 8.29
N THR A 91 -12.77 5.37 8.27
CA THR A 91 -13.75 5.41 9.35
C THR A 91 -13.17 4.77 10.62
N ASP A 92 -13.80 5.03 11.76
CA ASP A 92 -13.31 4.45 13.03
C ASP A 92 -13.43 2.92 13.05
N GLU A 93 -14.46 2.37 12.37
CA GLU A 93 -14.62 0.94 12.18
C GLU A 93 -13.51 0.35 11.30
N GLN A 94 -13.18 1.00 10.18
CA GLN A 94 -12.10 0.57 9.30
C GLN A 94 -10.74 0.60 10.00
N LYS A 95 -10.44 1.66 10.76
CA LYS A 95 -9.21 1.78 11.55
C LYS A 95 -9.10 0.68 12.59
N SER A 96 -10.18 0.50 13.38
CA SER A 96 -10.23 -0.48 14.47
C SER A 96 -10.13 -1.93 13.98
N ASP A 97 -10.65 -2.22 12.77
CA ASP A 97 -10.58 -3.56 12.18
C ASP A 97 -9.23 -3.84 11.49
N ILE A 98 -8.71 -2.88 10.72
CA ILE A 98 -7.61 -3.14 9.78
C ILE A 98 -6.24 -2.81 10.38
N LEU A 99 -6.07 -1.67 11.08
CA LEU A 99 -4.75 -1.26 11.58
C LEU A 99 -4.10 -2.29 12.52
N PRO A 100 -4.82 -2.96 13.44
CA PRO A 100 -4.22 -4.02 14.24
C PRO A 100 -3.70 -5.19 13.40
N LYS A 101 -4.37 -5.51 12.30
CA LYS A 101 -3.96 -6.58 11.38
C LYS A 101 -2.70 -6.19 10.60
N ILE A 102 -2.58 -4.91 10.22
CA ILE A 102 -1.35 -4.38 9.60
C ILE A 102 -0.19 -4.44 10.60
N ALA A 103 -0.38 -3.97 11.82
CA ALA A 103 0.63 -4.06 12.88
C ALA A 103 1.06 -5.51 13.15
N ALA A 104 0.12 -6.47 13.02
CA ALA A 104 0.38 -7.90 13.11
C ALA A 104 0.98 -8.53 11.86
N GLY A 105 1.30 -7.77 10.81
CA GLY A 105 2.05 -8.24 9.64
C GLY A 105 1.26 -8.50 8.38
N ARG A 106 -0.02 -8.13 8.32
CA ARG A 106 -0.75 -8.13 7.07
C ARG A 106 -0.27 -6.99 6.17
N ALA A 107 -0.24 -7.24 4.88
CA ALA A 107 0.20 -6.26 3.91
C ALA A 107 -0.98 -5.59 3.21
N ALA A 108 -0.76 -4.35 2.74
CA ALA A 108 -1.78 -3.58 2.04
C ALA A 108 -1.15 -2.61 1.02
N THR A 109 -1.95 -2.08 0.12
CA THR A 109 -1.49 -1.17 -0.93
C THR A 109 -2.55 -0.15 -1.33
N LEU A 110 -2.18 0.71 -2.28
CA LEU A 110 -3.01 1.78 -2.84
C LEU A 110 -3.15 1.61 -4.35
N ALA A 111 -4.32 1.86 -4.89
CA ALA A 111 -4.66 1.85 -6.31
C ALA A 111 -5.23 3.23 -6.68
N LEU A 112 -4.36 4.21 -6.86
CA LEU A 112 -4.71 5.62 -7.09
C LEU A 112 -4.42 6.08 -8.51
N SER A 113 -3.32 5.63 -9.11
CA SER A 113 -2.86 6.05 -10.44
C SER A 113 -3.65 5.37 -11.56
N GLU A 114 -3.72 6.04 -12.71
CA GLU A 114 -4.36 5.56 -13.93
C GLU A 114 -3.45 5.75 -15.16
N HIS A 115 -3.86 5.28 -16.33
CA HIS A 115 -3.05 5.33 -17.57
C HIS A 115 -2.68 6.73 -18.03
N ASN A 116 -3.43 7.76 -17.62
CA ASN A 116 -3.09 9.15 -17.92
C ASN A 116 -1.74 9.58 -17.30
N GLY A 117 -1.26 8.85 -16.29
CA GLY A 117 0.03 9.11 -15.64
C GLY A 117 0.09 10.47 -14.92
N ASP A 118 -1.05 11.04 -14.56
CA ASP A 118 -1.13 12.34 -13.90
C ASP A 118 -0.66 12.24 -12.44
N TRP A 119 0.14 13.21 -12.00
CA TRP A 119 0.53 13.36 -10.60
C TRP A 119 -0.59 13.95 -9.73
N ASP A 120 -1.58 14.59 -10.34
CA ASP A 120 -2.80 15.00 -9.67
C ASP A 120 -3.70 13.80 -9.42
N LEU A 121 -3.65 13.26 -8.20
CA LEU A 121 -4.44 12.10 -7.78
C LEU A 121 -5.96 12.36 -7.81
N THR A 122 -6.38 13.61 -8.09
CA THR A 122 -7.78 13.95 -8.27
C THR A 122 -8.24 13.83 -9.74
N ASN A 123 -7.30 13.78 -10.69
CA ASN A 123 -7.59 13.64 -12.11
C ASN A 123 -7.67 12.16 -12.50
N ILE A 124 -8.78 11.51 -12.18
CA ILE A 124 -9.03 10.08 -12.42
C ILE A 124 -10.28 9.87 -13.27
N GLU A 125 -10.37 8.74 -13.95
CA GLU A 125 -11.50 8.34 -14.78
C GLU A 125 -12.34 7.22 -14.15
N THR A 126 -11.78 6.44 -13.22
CA THR A 126 -12.49 5.39 -12.48
C THR A 126 -13.74 5.94 -11.83
N LYS A 127 -14.86 5.24 -12.00
CA LYS A 127 -16.19 5.65 -11.52
C LYS A 127 -16.71 4.70 -10.46
N ALA A 128 -17.42 5.28 -9.49
CA ALA A 128 -18.24 4.55 -8.53
C ALA A 128 -19.69 4.97 -8.70
N THR A 129 -20.59 4.00 -8.71
CA THR A 129 -22.05 4.23 -8.78
C THR A 129 -22.68 3.65 -7.52
N SER A 130 -23.58 4.44 -6.89
CA SER A 130 -24.31 3.98 -5.71
C SER A 130 -25.28 2.86 -6.07
N GLU A 131 -25.29 1.79 -5.28
CA GLU A 131 -26.18 0.65 -5.36
C GLU A 131 -26.99 0.52 -4.08
N LYS A 132 -28.02 -0.34 -4.06
CA LYS A 132 -28.87 -0.55 -2.85
C LYS A 132 -28.09 -0.99 -1.61
N SER A 133 -27.01 -1.75 -1.79
CA SER A 133 -26.23 -2.35 -0.70
C SER A 133 -24.73 -1.99 -0.74
N GLY A 134 -24.36 -0.91 -1.42
CA GLY A 134 -22.96 -0.50 -1.54
C GLY A 134 -22.68 0.31 -2.79
N PHE A 135 -21.58 -0.02 -3.45
CA PHE A 135 -21.08 0.71 -4.62
C PHE A 135 -20.60 -0.26 -5.69
N ARG A 136 -20.71 0.17 -6.94
CA ARG A 136 -20.18 -0.52 -8.12
C ARG A 136 -19.05 0.32 -8.70
N LEU A 137 -17.86 -0.24 -8.77
CA LEU A 137 -16.66 0.43 -9.27
C LEU A 137 -16.32 -0.07 -10.68
N ASN A 138 -16.00 0.87 -11.58
CA ASN A 138 -15.59 0.60 -12.96
C ASN A 138 -14.41 1.50 -13.34
N GLY A 139 -13.37 0.92 -13.93
CA GLY A 139 -12.16 1.63 -14.37
C GLY A 139 -10.93 0.76 -14.36
N THR A 140 -9.76 1.37 -14.55
CA THR A 140 -8.47 0.65 -14.51
C THR A 140 -7.47 1.46 -13.71
N LYS A 141 -6.83 0.81 -12.76
CA LYS A 141 -5.74 1.36 -11.96
C LYS A 141 -4.41 0.76 -12.40
N THR A 142 -3.38 1.59 -12.43
CA THR A 142 -2.00 1.20 -12.79
C THR A 142 -1.05 1.47 -11.63
N PHE A 143 0.17 0.94 -11.71
CA PHE A 143 1.19 1.12 -10.68
C PHE A 143 0.72 0.72 -9.26
N VAL A 144 -0.13 -0.32 -9.17
CA VAL A 144 -0.57 -0.86 -7.88
C VAL A 144 0.54 -1.74 -7.32
N MET A 145 1.35 -1.15 -6.43
CA MET A 145 2.55 -1.80 -5.91
C MET A 145 2.19 -2.99 -5.02
N ASN A 146 2.87 -4.13 -5.24
CA ASN A 146 2.76 -5.34 -4.42
C ASN A 146 1.34 -5.93 -4.27
N LEU A 147 0.37 -5.61 -5.14
CA LEU A 147 -1.04 -5.99 -5.00
C LEU A 147 -1.24 -7.48 -4.71
N MET A 148 -0.47 -8.37 -5.37
CA MET A 148 -0.61 -9.83 -5.15
C MET A 148 -0.20 -10.28 -3.75
N ALA A 149 0.62 -9.49 -3.06
CA ALA A 149 1.10 -9.76 -1.70
C ALA A 149 0.21 -9.17 -0.60
N THR A 150 -0.87 -8.47 -0.93
CA THR A 150 -1.67 -7.67 0.02
C THR A 150 -3.00 -8.30 0.36
N ASP A 151 -3.58 -7.89 1.48
CA ASP A 151 -4.91 -8.29 1.95
C ASP A 151 -5.95 -7.17 1.72
N TRP A 152 -5.52 -5.91 1.63
CA TRP A 152 -6.37 -4.73 1.37
C TRP A 152 -5.77 -3.80 0.34
N VAL A 153 -6.65 -3.08 -0.33
CA VAL A 153 -6.30 -2.01 -1.26
C VAL A 153 -7.24 -0.82 -1.08
N ILE A 154 -6.68 0.40 -0.99
CA ILE A 154 -7.48 1.62 -1.10
C ILE A 154 -7.55 2.02 -2.57
N ILE A 155 -8.77 2.15 -3.09
CA ILE A 155 -9.07 2.47 -4.49
C ILE A 155 -9.70 3.85 -4.54
N SER A 156 -9.20 4.76 -5.41
CA SER A 156 -9.86 6.03 -5.68
C SER A 156 -10.84 5.89 -6.86
N ALA A 157 -12.03 6.49 -6.72
CA ALA A 157 -13.03 6.53 -7.80
C ALA A 157 -13.89 7.80 -7.69
N LYS A 158 -14.47 8.26 -8.80
CA LYS A 158 -15.44 9.35 -8.81
C LYS A 158 -16.82 8.83 -8.43
N LEU A 159 -17.34 9.29 -7.30
CA LEU A 159 -18.69 9.04 -6.81
C LEU A 159 -19.49 10.34 -6.93
N GLU A 160 -20.56 10.35 -7.74
CA GLU A 160 -21.39 11.55 -7.94
C GLU A 160 -20.60 12.79 -8.39
N GLY A 161 -19.53 12.58 -9.18
CA GLY A 161 -18.67 13.65 -9.68
C GLY A 161 -17.54 14.08 -8.71
N HIS A 162 -17.53 13.60 -7.49
CA HIS A 162 -16.50 13.88 -6.47
C HIS A 162 -15.60 12.66 -6.26
N ILE A 163 -14.34 12.91 -5.88
CA ILE A 163 -13.43 11.82 -5.54
C ILE A 163 -13.84 11.19 -4.23
N ALA A 164 -13.84 9.87 -4.20
CA ALA A 164 -14.04 9.04 -3.03
C ALA A 164 -12.94 7.97 -2.94
N LEU A 165 -12.64 7.53 -1.72
CA LEU A 165 -11.70 6.46 -1.43
C LEU A 165 -12.47 5.25 -0.89
N PHE A 166 -12.12 4.07 -1.38
CA PHE A 166 -12.74 2.81 -1.00
C PHE A 166 -11.67 1.85 -0.47
N CYS A 167 -11.78 1.46 0.79
CA CYS A 167 -10.92 0.44 1.38
C CYS A 167 -11.52 -0.94 1.11
N VAL A 168 -10.90 -1.72 0.24
CA VAL A 168 -11.44 -2.96 -0.31
C VAL A 168 -10.56 -4.14 0.10
N SER A 169 -11.18 -5.24 0.57
CA SER A 169 -10.46 -6.49 0.77
C SER A 169 -10.02 -7.07 -0.58
N LYS A 170 -8.78 -7.54 -0.69
CA LYS A 170 -8.30 -8.21 -1.90
C LYS A 170 -9.14 -9.44 -2.27
N SER A 171 -9.77 -10.10 -1.30
CA SER A 171 -10.66 -11.23 -1.56
C SER A 171 -11.87 -10.90 -2.44
N ASN A 172 -12.22 -9.61 -2.55
CA ASN A 172 -13.28 -9.13 -3.43
C ASN A 172 -12.80 -8.93 -4.89
N LEU A 173 -11.48 -8.97 -5.13
CA LEU A 173 -10.89 -8.79 -6.45
C LEU A 173 -10.78 -10.13 -7.16
N ASP A 174 -11.21 -10.18 -8.43
CA ASP A 174 -10.98 -11.34 -9.28
C ASP A 174 -9.54 -11.31 -9.82
N SER A 175 -8.80 -12.41 -9.61
CA SER A 175 -7.41 -12.52 -10.06
C SER A 175 -7.23 -12.37 -11.57
N LYS A 176 -8.26 -12.68 -12.39
CA LYS A 176 -8.24 -12.46 -13.85
C LYS A 176 -8.15 -10.98 -14.23
N ASN A 177 -8.57 -10.08 -13.32
CA ASN A 177 -8.56 -8.64 -13.49
C ASN A 177 -7.27 -7.98 -12.97
N ILE A 178 -6.28 -8.79 -12.54
CA ILE A 178 -4.99 -8.33 -12.04
C ILE A 178 -3.91 -8.77 -13.04
N ARG A 179 -3.24 -7.81 -13.66
CA ARG A 179 -2.16 -8.07 -14.61
C ARG A 179 -0.85 -7.49 -14.09
N ARG A 180 0.21 -8.30 -14.02
CA ARG A 180 1.55 -7.82 -13.65
C ARG A 180 2.06 -6.85 -14.73
N GLU A 181 2.59 -5.72 -14.30
CA GLU A 181 3.28 -4.75 -15.15
C GLU A 181 4.78 -5.04 -15.19
N THR A 182 5.41 -4.69 -16.31
CA THR A 182 6.86 -4.71 -16.45
C THR A 182 7.44 -3.35 -16.10
N LEU A 183 8.25 -3.30 -15.07
CA LEU A 183 8.95 -2.09 -14.64
C LEU A 183 10.42 -2.13 -15.08
N ILE A 184 11.06 -0.95 -15.21
CA ILE A 184 12.50 -0.84 -15.42
C ILE A 184 13.25 -1.42 -14.22
N ASP A 185 12.79 -1.12 -13.00
CA ASP A 185 13.26 -1.76 -11.77
C ASP A 185 12.55 -3.10 -11.57
N GLU A 186 13.15 -4.19 -12.03
CA GLU A 186 12.62 -5.54 -11.92
C GLU A 186 12.65 -6.09 -10.49
N THR A 187 13.26 -5.39 -9.51
CA THR A 187 13.19 -5.77 -8.10
C THR A 187 11.82 -5.45 -7.49
N LYS A 188 11.07 -4.53 -8.08
CA LYS A 188 9.73 -4.12 -7.62
C LYS A 188 8.61 -4.90 -8.33
N ARG A 189 7.43 -4.91 -7.73
CA ARG A 189 6.23 -5.53 -8.30
C ARG A 189 5.12 -4.51 -8.41
N SER A 190 4.67 -4.28 -9.64
CA SER A 190 3.54 -3.44 -9.96
C SER A 190 2.48 -4.22 -10.72
N TYR A 191 1.23 -3.79 -10.57
CA TYR A 191 0.10 -4.44 -11.20
C TYR A 191 -0.89 -3.40 -11.74
N GLU A 192 -1.46 -3.75 -12.88
CA GLU A 192 -2.70 -3.15 -13.37
C GLU A 192 -3.87 -3.89 -12.75
N LEU A 193 -4.85 -3.13 -12.26
CA LEU A 193 -6.08 -3.63 -11.67
C LEU A 193 -7.27 -3.12 -12.48
N THR A 194 -7.94 -4.00 -13.21
CA THR A 194 -9.21 -3.67 -13.87
C THR A 194 -10.37 -3.85 -12.91
N LEU A 195 -11.16 -2.81 -12.75
CA LEU A 195 -12.41 -2.80 -12.00
C LEU A 195 -13.55 -3.00 -13.01
N ASP A 196 -14.00 -4.24 -13.13
CA ASP A 196 -15.08 -4.64 -14.02
C ASP A 196 -16.31 -4.97 -13.19
N GLU A 197 -17.20 -4.00 -13.04
CA GLU A 197 -18.43 -4.12 -12.23
C GLU A 197 -18.15 -4.58 -10.79
N LEU A 198 -17.03 -4.14 -10.21
CA LEU A 198 -16.64 -4.54 -8.86
C LEU A 198 -17.64 -4.01 -7.83
N LEU A 199 -18.36 -4.93 -7.18
CA LEU A 199 -19.29 -4.61 -6.10
C LEU A 199 -18.56 -4.58 -4.76
N VAL A 200 -18.74 -3.48 -4.01
CA VAL A 200 -18.21 -3.31 -2.65
C VAL A 200 -19.33 -2.85 -1.72
N GLY A 201 -19.27 -3.23 -0.45
CA GLY A 201 -20.25 -2.82 0.55
C GLY A 201 -20.16 -1.33 0.91
N THR A 202 -21.14 -0.85 1.66
CA THR A 202 -21.13 0.54 2.17
C THR A 202 -19.97 0.79 3.13
N ASP A 203 -19.52 -0.24 3.81
CA ASP A 203 -18.37 -0.26 4.74
C ASP A 203 -17.01 -0.04 4.06
N ALA A 204 -16.95 -0.23 2.73
CA ALA A 204 -15.72 0.07 1.98
C ALA A 204 -15.46 1.57 1.84
N LEU A 205 -16.48 2.42 1.86
CA LEU A 205 -16.33 3.86 1.67
C LEU A 205 -15.61 4.49 2.86
N MET A 206 -14.52 5.19 2.59
CA MET A 206 -13.78 5.98 3.58
C MET A 206 -14.49 7.32 3.86
N ASP A 207 -14.01 8.06 4.85
CA ASP A 207 -14.57 9.36 5.25
C ASP A 207 -14.50 10.36 4.08
N LYS A 208 -15.67 10.75 3.56
CA LYS A 208 -15.81 11.64 2.40
C LYS A 208 -15.24 13.04 2.64
N ASP A 209 -15.29 13.51 3.88
CA ASP A 209 -14.85 14.87 4.23
C ASP A 209 -13.33 14.97 4.32
N LYS A 210 -12.64 13.83 4.40
CA LYS A 210 -11.18 13.74 4.54
C LYS A 210 -10.44 13.33 3.26
N VAL A 211 -11.13 13.11 2.15
CA VAL A 211 -10.52 12.56 0.92
C VAL A 211 -9.33 13.38 0.45
N LEU A 212 -9.48 14.69 0.28
CA LEU A 212 -8.39 15.55 -0.24
C LEU A 212 -7.20 15.59 0.72
N SER A 213 -7.43 15.80 2.02
CA SER A 213 -6.35 15.79 3.02
C SER A 213 -5.67 14.42 3.11
N THR A 214 -6.40 13.31 2.90
CA THR A 214 -5.84 11.96 2.83
C THR A 214 -4.94 11.79 1.62
N LEU A 215 -5.36 12.26 0.44
CA LEU A 215 -4.55 12.18 -0.78
C LEU A 215 -3.27 13.03 -0.67
N GLU A 216 -3.36 14.24 -0.12
CA GLU A 216 -2.19 15.09 0.18
C GLU A 216 -1.23 14.37 1.14
N HIS A 217 -1.76 13.80 2.23
CA HIS A 217 -0.96 13.06 3.19
C HIS A 217 -0.29 11.83 2.56
N VAL A 218 -1.02 11.05 1.77
CA VAL A 218 -0.48 9.90 1.02
C VAL A 218 0.66 10.33 0.09
N HIS A 219 0.48 11.43 -0.64
CA HIS A 219 1.51 11.96 -1.53
C HIS A 219 2.80 12.32 -0.76
N LEU A 220 2.68 12.98 0.38
CA LEU A 220 3.83 13.31 1.24
C LEU A 220 4.52 12.05 1.79
N VAL A 221 3.76 11.08 2.29
CA VAL A 221 4.30 9.82 2.83
C VAL A 221 4.99 9.00 1.73
N ALA A 222 4.37 8.86 0.57
CA ALA A 222 4.93 8.12 -0.55
C ALA A 222 6.24 8.75 -1.04
N ASN A 223 6.29 10.09 -1.15
CA ASN A 223 7.51 10.81 -1.52
C ASN A 223 8.62 10.66 -0.47
N LEU A 224 8.29 10.75 0.82
CA LEU A 224 9.25 10.55 1.91
C LEU A 224 9.89 9.15 1.85
N LEU A 225 9.07 8.10 1.77
CA LEU A 225 9.56 6.73 1.75
C LEU A 225 10.32 6.41 0.46
N SER A 226 9.84 6.88 -0.69
CA SER A 226 10.53 6.69 -1.97
C SER A 226 11.86 7.43 -2.00
N ALA A 227 11.94 8.67 -1.49
CA ALA A 227 13.19 9.41 -1.38
C ALA A 227 14.19 8.69 -0.45
N ALA A 228 13.71 8.14 0.68
CA ALA A 228 14.54 7.37 1.60
C ALA A 228 15.10 6.11 0.92
N GLU A 229 14.28 5.35 0.19
CA GLU A 229 14.72 4.17 -0.57
C GLU A 229 15.73 4.52 -1.69
N LEU A 230 15.59 5.70 -2.33
CA LEU A 230 16.49 6.13 -3.41
C LEU A 230 17.83 6.66 -2.91
N THR A 231 17.91 7.16 -1.69
CA THR A 231 19.14 7.75 -1.10
C THR A 231 19.97 6.75 -0.31
N GLY A 232 19.44 5.59 0.00
CA GLY A 232 20.14 4.45 0.62
C GLY A 232 20.98 3.67 -0.35
#